data_a4c63b4b6c88ee85937087b5272c4caf
#
_entry.id   a4c63b4b6c88ee85937087b5272c4caf
#
_cell.length_a   1.000
_cell.length_b   1.000
_cell.length_c   1.000
_cell.angle_alpha   90.00
_cell.angle_beta   90.00
_cell.angle_gamma   90.00
#
_symmetry.space_group_name_H-M   'P 1'
#
loop_
_entity.id
_entity.type
_entity.pdbx_description
1 polymer ?
#
loop_
_entity_poly.entity_id
_entity_poly.type
_entity_poly.pdbx_seq_one_letter_code
_entity_poly.pdbx_strand_id
1 'polypeptide(L)'
;YRPDERWSFSGGKQIVEIGGYEYDIAPIDIYFFSEYCSNISCYQMGVNAGYSFGGGTDLLRFQLCQSPFRRENSDLYAYNLMWNGSHGCFDSIWSLNMIEYLPGKFINYLALGNHFSLGKLTVFADFMNRSLVDKMSFLRDFTLIGKVAYSFNDKLNVFGKASFDHNDLDREGDWCVMPGTSMGRVGCGVEYFPLADKSIRLH
;
A
#
# COMPACT_ATOMS: atom_id res chain seq x y z
N TYR A 1 -10.03 0.21 21.83
CA TYR A 1 -9.68 -0.21 23.17
C TYR A 1 -8.18 -0.48 23.27
N ARG A 2 -7.53 0.00 24.33
CA ARG A 2 -6.10 -0.20 24.59
C ARG A 2 -5.96 -0.72 26.02
N PRO A 3 -5.74 -2.03 26.22
CA PRO A 3 -5.58 -2.61 27.55
C PRO A 3 -4.24 -2.24 28.21
N ASP A 4 -3.21 -1.99 27.40
CA ASP A 4 -1.92 -1.41 27.77
C ASP A 4 -1.37 -0.53 26.63
N GLU A 5 -0.15 0.04 26.79
CA GLU A 5 0.48 0.88 25.78
C GLU A 5 0.91 0.12 24.50
N ARG A 6 1.00 -1.20 24.58
CA ARG A 6 1.45 -2.05 23.46
C ARG A 6 0.32 -2.56 22.60
N TRP A 7 -0.86 -2.80 23.18
CA TRP A 7 -1.99 -3.39 22.49
C TRP A 7 -3.02 -2.35 22.10
N SER A 8 -3.57 -2.50 20.91
CA SER A 8 -4.72 -1.72 20.45
C SER A 8 -5.74 -2.63 19.76
N PHE A 9 -7.02 -2.37 19.98
CA PHE A 9 -8.11 -3.08 19.34
C PHE A 9 -9.10 -2.08 18.76
N SER A 10 -9.55 -2.33 17.55
CA SER A 10 -10.58 -1.52 16.90
C SER A 10 -11.59 -2.41 16.17
N GLY A 11 -12.80 -1.90 15.97
CA GLY A 11 -13.86 -2.57 15.23
C GLY A 11 -14.77 -1.58 14.55
N GLY A 12 -15.40 -1.99 13.47
CA GLY A 12 -16.28 -1.16 12.65
C GLY A 12 -15.78 -0.99 11.22
N LYS A 13 -16.23 0.07 10.55
CA LYS A 13 -15.75 0.41 9.20
C LYS A 13 -14.37 1.05 9.28
N GLN A 14 -13.39 0.42 8.68
CA GLN A 14 -11.98 0.83 8.76
C GLN A 14 -11.25 0.56 7.44
N ILE A 15 -10.08 1.18 7.28
CA ILE A 15 -9.22 0.95 6.12
C ILE A 15 -8.74 -0.51 6.14
N VAL A 16 -8.69 -1.13 4.97
CA VAL A 16 -8.09 -2.45 4.81
C VAL A 16 -6.58 -2.32 4.98
N GLU A 17 -6.00 -3.15 5.84
CA GLU A 17 -4.56 -3.12 6.15
C GLU A 17 -3.76 -3.78 5.01
N ILE A 18 -3.67 -3.06 3.89
CA ILE A 18 -2.84 -3.45 2.75
C ILE A 18 -1.65 -2.49 2.70
N GLY A 19 -0.45 -3.04 2.61
CA GLY A 19 0.80 -2.30 2.64
C GLY A 19 1.12 -1.59 1.33
N GLY A 20 2.26 -0.93 1.33
CA GLY A 20 2.72 -0.07 0.26
C GLY A 20 2.39 1.40 0.53
N TYR A 21 3.32 2.27 0.17
CA TYR A 21 3.17 3.70 0.45
C TYR A 21 2.05 4.37 -0.33
N GLU A 22 1.65 3.85 -1.50
CA GLU A 22 0.53 4.42 -2.25
C GLU A 22 -0.80 4.37 -1.48
N TYR A 23 -0.97 3.42 -0.56
CA TYR A 23 -2.15 3.36 0.32
C TYR A 23 -2.06 4.30 1.52
N ASP A 24 -0.85 4.67 1.94
CA ASP A 24 -0.60 5.48 3.13
C ASP A 24 -0.42 6.97 2.80
N ILE A 25 -0.01 7.28 1.57
CA ILE A 25 0.20 8.66 1.09
C ILE A 25 -1.15 9.31 0.76
N ALA A 26 -1.28 10.60 1.07
CA ALA A 26 -2.45 11.37 0.66
C ALA A 26 -2.61 11.37 -0.88
N PRO A 27 -3.84 11.22 -1.40
CA PRO A 27 -4.07 11.15 -2.86
C PRO A 27 -3.45 12.28 -3.67
N ILE A 28 -3.36 13.48 -3.10
CA ILE A 28 -2.72 14.66 -3.72
C ILE A 28 -1.20 14.48 -3.93
N ASP A 29 -0.56 13.58 -3.18
CA ASP A 29 0.89 13.31 -3.23
C ASP A 29 1.25 12.13 -4.12
N ILE A 30 0.24 11.43 -4.66
CA ILE A 30 0.46 10.24 -5.48
C ILE A 30 0.83 10.60 -6.91
N TYR A 31 0.31 11.71 -7.46
CA TYR A 31 0.47 12.25 -8.82
C TYR A 31 -0.12 11.37 -9.92
N PHE A 32 0.16 10.08 -9.93
CA PHE A 32 -0.53 9.05 -10.70
C PHE A 32 -0.56 7.75 -9.90
N PHE A 33 -1.66 7.03 -10.01
CA PHE A 33 -1.85 5.74 -9.33
C PHE A 33 -1.22 4.60 -10.11
N SER A 34 -0.69 3.60 -9.40
CA SER A 34 -0.46 2.28 -9.97
C SER A 34 -1.79 1.56 -10.20
N GLU A 35 -1.79 0.54 -11.03
CA GLU A 35 -2.97 -0.32 -11.20
C GLU A 35 -3.31 -1.09 -9.92
N TYR A 36 -2.32 -1.38 -9.09
CA TYR A 36 -2.53 -2.01 -7.79
C TYR A 36 -3.44 -1.17 -6.88
N CYS A 37 -3.18 0.13 -6.76
CA CYS A 37 -3.93 1.01 -5.87
C CYS A 37 -5.36 1.30 -6.36
N SER A 38 -5.60 1.25 -7.67
CA SER A 38 -6.91 1.57 -8.24
C SER A 38 -7.97 0.48 -8.07
N ASN A 39 -7.57 -0.75 -7.72
CA ASN A 39 -8.44 -1.93 -7.79
C ASN A 39 -8.99 -2.44 -6.46
N ILE A 40 -8.64 -1.87 -5.32
CA ILE A 40 -9.09 -2.35 -4.01
C ILE A 40 -9.89 -1.29 -3.27
N SER A 41 -11.09 -1.66 -2.79
CA SER A 41 -11.91 -0.79 -1.94
C SER A 41 -11.20 -0.52 -0.60
N CYS A 42 -10.97 0.76 -0.30
CA CYS A 42 -10.19 1.17 0.86
C CYS A 42 -10.85 0.90 2.22
N TYR A 43 -12.19 0.75 2.30
CA TYR A 43 -12.89 0.68 3.58
C TYR A 43 -13.80 -0.53 3.66
N GLN A 44 -13.61 -1.36 4.70
CA GLN A 44 -14.42 -2.54 4.98
C GLN A 44 -14.82 -2.62 6.45
N MET A 45 -15.91 -3.34 6.74
CA MET A 45 -16.32 -3.67 8.10
C MET A 45 -15.43 -4.79 8.63
N GLY A 46 -14.89 -4.64 9.84
CA GLY A 46 -14.00 -5.64 10.42
C GLY A 46 -13.53 -5.31 11.84
N VAL A 47 -12.59 -6.11 12.29
CA VAL A 47 -11.89 -5.96 13.57
C VAL A 47 -10.39 -5.96 13.33
N ASN A 48 -9.66 -5.20 14.15
CA ASN A 48 -8.21 -5.06 14.05
C ASN A 48 -7.58 -5.20 15.45
N ALA A 49 -6.45 -5.90 15.53
CA ALA A 49 -5.60 -5.98 16.69
C ALA A 49 -4.19 -5.50 16.30
N GLY A 50 -3.66 -4.55 17.06
CA GLY A 50 -2.32 -4.02 16.88
C GLY A 50 -1.44 -4.31 18.09
N TYR A 51 -0.18 -4.65 17.84
CA TYR A 51 0.85 -4.85 18.86
C TYR A 51 2.09 -4.02 18.53
N SER A 52 2.43 -3.10 19.45
CA SER A 52 3.60 -2.24 19.36
C SER A 52 4.78 -2.84 20.13
N PHE A 53 5.96 -2.87 19.52
CA PHE A 53 7.20 -3.39 20.11
C PHE A 53 8.41 -2.53 19.70
N GLY A 54 9.63 -2.95 20.05
CA GLY A 54 10.84 -2.17 19.73
C GLY A 54 10.87 -0.77 20.35
N GLY A 55 10.21 -0.56 21.50
CA GLY A 55 10.11 0.78 22.09
C GLY A 55 9.14 1.71 21.35
N GLY A 56 8.26 1.17 20.51
CA GLY A 56 7.29 1.92 19.72
C GLY A 56 7.71 2.17 18.27
N THR A 57 8.89 1.67 17.88
CA THR A 57 9.38 1.78 16.49
C THR A 57 8.67 0.83 15.53
N ASP A 58 8.09 -0.24 16.07
CA ASP A 58 7.46 -1.31 15.31
C ASP A 58 6.02 -1.51 15.72
N LEU A 59 5.16 -1.72 14.74
CA LEU A 59 3.74 -2.02 14.91
C LEU A 59 3.33 -3.17 14.00
N LEU A 60 2.92 -4.27 14.60
CA LEU A 60 2.30 -5.39 13.90
C LEU A 60 0.78 -5.27 14.03
N ARG A 61 0.05 -5.33 12.91
CA ARG A 61 -1.41 -5.31 12.87
C ARG A 61 -1.97 -6.55 12.21
N PHE A 62 -2.96 -7.14 12.85
CA PHE A 62 -3.78 -8.20 12.28
C PHE A 62 -5.21 -7.70 12.14
N GLN A 63 -5.78 -7.86 10.96
CA GLN A 63 -7.15 -7.46 10.66
C GLN A 63 -7.93 -8.62 10.04
N LEU A 64 -9.15 -8.82 10.54
CA LEU A 64 -10.19 -9.62 9.90
C LEU A 64 -11.30 -8.68 9.45
N CYS A 65 -11.59 -8.63 8.17
CA CYS A 65 -12.62 -7.77 7.64
C CYS A 65 -13.43 -8.45 6.52
N GLN A 66 -14.51 -7.80 6.11
CA GLN A 66 -15.21 -8.20 4.89
C GLN A 66 -14.30 -8.07 3.68
N SER A 67 -14.41 -8.99 2.73
CA SER A 67 -13.62 -8.91 1.52
C SER A 67 -13.99 -7.67 0.69
N PRO A 68 -13.01 -6.92 0.14
CA PRO A 68 -13.27 -5.87 -0.83
C PRO A 68 -13.90 -6.38 -2.14
N PHE A 69 -13.81 -7.68 -2.43
CA PHE A 69 -14.46 -8.31 -3.59
C PHE A 69 -15.87 -8.86 -3.28
N ARG A 70 -16.37 -8.57 -2.09
CA ARG A 70 -17.70 -8.97 -1.69
C ARG A 70 -18.75 -8.40 -2.65
N ARG A 71 -19.61 -9.31 -3.19
CA ARG A 71 -20.85 -8.95 -3.89
C ARG A 71 -22.02 -8.96 -2.92
N GLU A 72 -23.12 -8.33 -3.29
CA GLU A 72 -24.36 -8.43 -2.51
C GLU A 72 -24.69 -9.90 -2.24
N ASN A 73 -25.05 -10.20 -0.98
CA ASN A 73 -25.39 -11.55 -0.48
C ASN A 73 -24.24 -12.58 -0.45
N SER A 74 -22.98 -12.16 -0.41
CA SER A 74 -21.86 -13.08 -0.20
C SER A 74 -21.12 -12.76 1.10
N ASP A 75 -20.84 -13.78 1.93
CA ASP A 75 -20.02 -13.68 3.13
C ASP A 75 -18.58 -14.04 2.78
N LEU A 76 -17.88 -13.10 2.20
CA LEU A 76 -16.46 -13.24 1.86
C LEU A 76 -15.62 -12.41 2.86
N TYR A 77 -14.47 -12.92 3.23
CA TYR A 77 -13.59 -12.34 4.25
C TYR A 77 -12.20 -12.06 3.71
N ALA A 78 -11.51 -11.14 4.39
CA ALA A 78 -10.10 -10.85 4.16
C ALA A 78 -9.35 -10.92 5.50
N TYR A 79 -8.17 -11.56 5.45
CA TYR A 79 -7.24 -11.72 6.55
C TYR A 79 -6.00 -10.94 6.20
N ASN A 80 -5.69 -9.92 6.99
CA ASN A 80 -4.62 -8.98 6.71
C ASN A 80 -3.62 -8.98 7.85
N LEU A 81 -2.35 -9.08 7.52
CA LEU A 81 -1.24 -8.90 8.44
C LEU A 81 -0.37 -7.78 7.90
N MET A 82 -0.12 -6.73 8.70
CA MET A 82 0.72 -5.62 8.32
C MET A 82 1.76 -5.31 9.40
N TRP A 83 2.98 -5.05 8.98
CA TRP A 83 4.04 -4.54 9.82
C TRP A 83 4.46 -3.15 9.34
N ASN A 84 4.45 -2.20 10.28
CA ASN A 84 5.03 -0.88 10.11
C ASN A 84 6.27 -0.79 10.99
N GLY A 85 7.41 -0.43 10.41
CA GLY A 85 8.67 -0.24 11.12
C GLY A 85 9.28 1.11 10.80
N SER A 86 9.90 1.75 11.79
CA SER A 86 10.62 3.01 11.61
C SER A 86 11.99 2.92 12.29
N HIS A 87 13.04 2.85 11.48
CA HIS A 87 14.42 2.58 11.92
C HIS A 87 15.40 3.62 11.37
N GLY A 88 15.49 4.77 12.02
CA GLY A 88 16.39 5.85 11.64
C GLY A 88 16.02 6.48 10.29
N CYS A 89 16.74 6.14 9.23
CA CYS A 89 16.49 6.66 7.88
C CYS A 89 15.58 5.75 7.05
N PHE A 90 15.11 4.64 7.61
CA PHE A 90 14.31 3.63 6.91
C PHE A 90 12.96 3.43 7.59
N ASP A 91 11.89 3.60 6.84
CA ASP A 91 10.54 3.24 7.23
C ASP A 91 10.00 2.16 6.30
N SER A 92 9.23 1.23 6.86
CA SER A 92 8.63 0.11 6.13
C SER A 92 7.15 0.00 6.39
N ILE A 93 6.39 -0.37 5.35
CA ILE A 93 4.98 -0.78 5.43
C ILE A 93 4.85 -2.07 4.62
N TRP A 94 4.97 -3.20 5.28
CA TRP A 94 4.88 -4.52 4.66
C TRP A 94 3.59 -5.21 5.03
N SER A 95 2.94 -5.83 4.07
CA SER A 95 1.74 -6.60 4.36
C SER A 95 1.69 -7.92 3.61
N LEU A 96 1.02 -8.87 4.24
CA LEU A 96 0.59 -10.13 3.66
C LEU A 96 -0.93 -10.24 3.85
N ASN A 97 -1.65 -10.35 2.76
CA ASN A 97 -3.09 -10.36 2.75
C ASN A 97 -3.62 -11.60 2.04
N MET A 98 -4.61 -12.27 2.64
CA MET A 98 -5.39 -13.33 2.02
C MET A 98 -6.82 -12.81 1.86
N ILE A 99 -7.22 -12.55 0.64
CA ILE A 99 -8.52 -11.96 0.32
C ILE A 99 -9.37 -12.98 -0.44
N GLU A 100 -10.49 -13.35 0.14
CA GLU A 100 -11.44 -14.24 -0.50
C GLU A 100 -12.19 -13.49 -1.60
N TYR A 101 -12.15 -14.01 -2.83
CA TYR A 101 -12.82 -13.41 -3.99
C TYR A 101 -14.01 -14.24 -4.50
N LEU A 102 -13.98 -15.55 -4.20
CA LEU A 102 -15.10 -16.48 -4.33
C LEU A 102 -15.09 -17.40 -3.10
N PRO A 103 -16.19 -18.02 -2.72
CA PRO A 103 -16.24 -18.91 -1.56
C PRO A 103 -15.13 -19.97 -1.58
N GLY A 104 -14.24 -19.90 -0.58
CA GLY A 104 -13.08 -20.79 -0.43
C GLY A 104 -11.93 -20.55 -1.42
N LYS A 105 -11.99 -19.49 -2.25
CA LYS A 105 -10.90 -19.12 -3.16
C LYS A 105 -10.28 -17.80 -2.76
N PHE A 106 -8.96 -17.81 -2.62
CA PHE A 106 -8.21 -16.67 -2.12
C PHE A 106 -7.20 -16.14 -3.14
N ILE A 107 -7.05 -14.84 -3.13
CA ILE A 107 -5.93 -14.13 -3.72
C ILE A 107 -5.04 -13.62 -2.60
N ASN A 108 -3.74 -13.82 -2.74
CA ASN A 108 -2.74 -13.26 -1.85
C ASN A 108 -2.19 -11.96 -2.42
N TYR A 109 -2.06 -10.97 -1.55
CA TYR A 109 -1.29 -9.76 -1.79
C TYR A 109 -0.09 -9.76 -0.86
N LEU A 110 1.09 -9.64 -1.44
CA LEU A 110 2.32 -9.32 -0.73
C LEU A 110 2.72 -7.90 -1.13
N ALA A 111 2.79 -7.00 -0.19
CA ALA A 111 3.24 -5.63 -0.43
C ALA A 111 4.45 -5.32 0.46
N LEU A 112 5.50 -4.77 -0.15
CA LEU A 112 6.75 -4.36 0.52
C LEU A 112 6.99 -2.88 0.20
N GLY A 113 6.41 -1.99 1.00
CA GLY A 113 6.61 -0.56 0.90
C GLY A 113 7.83 -0.13 1.72
N ASN A 114 8.76 0.58 1.09
CA ASN A 114 10.01 1.02 1.70
C ASN A 114 10.23 2.50 1.45
N HIS A 115 10.59 3.24 2.48
CA HIS A 115 10.86 4.65 2.43
C HIS A 115 12.22 4.95 3.09
N PHE A 116 13.08 5.64 2.38
CA PHE A 116 14.40 6.04 2.85
C PHE A 116 14.50 7.55 2.89
N SER A 117 14.84 8.09 4.07
CA SER A 117 15.08 9.50 4.32
C SER A 117 16.58 9.75 4.48
N LEU A 118 17.24 10.26 3.44
CA LEU A 118 18.69 10.46 3.37
C LEU A 118 19.02 11.95 3.30
N GLY A 119 18.74 12.67 4.38
CA GLY A 119 18.91 14.13 4.46
C GLY A 119 17.95 14.85 3.49
N LYS A 120 18.49 15.40 2.40
CA LYS A 120 17.67 16.08 1.37
C LYS A 120 17.08 15.15 0.34
N LEU A 121 17.48 13.90 0.32
CA LEU A 121 17.02 12.87 -0.62
C LEU A 121 16.00 11.97 0.08
N THR A 122 14.87 11.76 -0.56
CA THR A 122 13.84 10.82 -0.14
C THR A 122 13.60 9.81 -1.27
N VAL A 123 13.58 8.52 -0.92
CA VAL A 123 13.36 7.43 -1.87
C VAL A 123 12.23 6.55 -1.37
N PHE A 124 11.24 6.31 -2.22
CA PHE A 124 10.21 5.29 -2.03
C PHE A 124 10.47 4.16 -3.01
N ALA A 125 10.34 2.93 -2.55
CA ALA A 125 10.49 1.74 -3.37
C ALA A 125 9.48 0.69 -2.92
N ASP A 126 8.42 0.51 -3.70
CA ASP A 126 7.33 -0.42 -3.41
C ASP A 126 7.35 -1.58 -4.39
N PHE A 127 7.19 -2.76 -3.85
CA PHE A 127 6.92 -3.99 -4.60
C PHE A 127 5.62 -4.59 -4.11
N MET A 128 4.73 -4.91 -5.03
CA MET A 128 3.46 -5.55 -4.73
C MET A 128 3.24 -6.72 -5.67
N ASN A 129 2.91 -7.88 -5.11
CA ASN A 129 2.65 -9.09 -5.85
C ASN A 129 1.25 -9.62 -5.52
N ARG A 130 0.50 -9.97 -6.53
CA ARG A 130 -0.79 -10.66 -6.41
C ARG A 130 -0.63 -12.09 -6.88
N SER A 131 -1.20 -13.04 -6.17
CA SER A 131 -1.13 -14.44 -6.55
C SER A 131 -2.37 -15.21 -6.12
N LEU A 132 -2.85 -16.08 -6.99
CA LEU A 132 -3.89 -17.04 -6.65
C LEU A 132 -3.27 -18.16 -5.80
N VAL A 133 -3.87 -18.45 -4.65
CA VAL A 133 -3.35 -19.46 -3.71
C VAL A 133 -3.28 -20.84 -4.34
N ASP A 134 -4.29 -21.19 -5.14
CA ASP A 134 -4.43 -22.47 -5.80
C ASP A 134 -3.51 -22.67 -7.03
N LYS A 135 -2.95 -21.59 -7.58
CA LYS A 135 -2.18 -21.64 -8.84
C LYS A 135 -0.70 -21.32 -8.68
N MET A 136 -0.21 -21.06 -7.46
CA MET A 136 1.20 -20.70 -7.18
C MET A 136 1.78 -19.67 -8.18
N SER A 137 1.02 -18.59 -8.45
CA SER A 137 1.30 -17.64 -9.52
C SER A 137 2.20 -16.46 -9.06
N PHE A 138 3.15 -16.71 -8.16
CA PHE A 138 4.08 -15.68 -7.69
C PHE A 138 4.88 -15.06 -8.83
N LEU A 139 5.03 -13.74 -8.84
CA LEU A 139 5.69 -12.94 -9.88
C LEU A 139 5.02 -12.96 -11.28
N ARG A 140 3.81 -13.49 -11.40
CA ARG A 140 3.04 -13.41 -12.64
C ARG A 140 2.10 -12.20 -12.70
N ASP A 141 1.84 -11.59 -11.56
CA ASP A 141 1.06 -10.37 -11.43
C ASP A 141 1.68 -9.51 -10.33
N PHE A 142 2.39 -8.45 -10.72
CA PHE A 142 3.09 -7.58 -9.78
C PHE A 142 3.15 -6.13 -10.25
N THR A 143 3.37 -5.26 -9.29
CA THR A 143 3.62 -3.83 -9.49
C THR A 143 4.92 -3.44 -8.80
N LEU A 144 5.75 -2.69 -9.49
CA LEU A 144 6.91 -2.00 -8.94
C LEU A 144 6.67 -0.50 -8.99
N ILE A 145 6.98 0.21 -7.92
CA ILE A 145 6.88 1.66 -7.85
C ILE A 145 8.18 2.20 -7.26
N GLY A 146 8.71 3.24 -7.89
CA GLY A 146 9.81 4.03 -7.37
C GLY A 146 9.50 5.52 -7.42
N LYS A 147 9.78 6.24 -6.34
CA LYS A 147 9.77 7.71 -6.32
C LYS A 147 11.05 8.20 -5.66
N VAL A 148 11.70 9.12 -6.31
CA VAL A 148 12.87 9.81 -5.77
C VAL A 148 12.56 11.30 -5.72
N ALA A 149 12.73 11.91 -4.55
CA ALA A 149 12.50 13.33 -4.36
C ALA A 149 13.76 13.98 -3.74
N TYR A 150 14.09 15.17 -4.18
CA TYR A 150 15.21 15.95 -3.66
C TYR A 150 14.74 17.34 -3.24
N SER A 151 14.99 17.69 -1.98
CA SER A 151 14.69 19.01 -1.41
C SER A 151 15.89 19.93 -1.54
N PHE A 152 15.85 20.86 -2.50
CA PHE A 152 16.90 21.87 -2.65
C PHE A 152 16.97 22.79 -1.44
N ASN A 153 15.81 23.21 -0.96
CA ASN A 153 15.63 24.02 0.24
C ASN A 153 14.20 23.80 0.78
N ASP A 154 13.81 24.54 1.81
CA ASP A 154 12.50 24.40 2.46
C ASP A 154 11.29 24.72 1.56
N LYS A 155 11.54 25.39 0.43
CA LYS A 155 10.51 25.87 -0.50
C LYS A 155 10.46 25.11 -1.82
N LEU A 156 11.50 24.34 -2.17
CA LEU A 156 11.61 23.75 -3.49
C LEU A 156 12.00 22.28 -3.41
N ASN A 157 11.10 21.42 -3.86
CA ASN A 157 11.33 19.99 -4.06
C ASN A 157 11.23 19.65 -5.55
N VAL A 158 12.07 18.72 -5.98
CA VAL A 158 11.97 18.10 -7.32
C VAL A 158 11.84 16.60 -7.14
N PHE A 159 10.98 15.96 -7.92
CA PHE A 159 10.80 14.51 -7.83
C PHE A 159 10.66 13.86 -9.19
N GLY A 160 10.99 12.58 -9.23
CA GLY A 160 10.65 11.65 -10.30
C GLY A 160 9.93 10.45 -9.74
N LYS A 161 8.90 9.97 -10.42
CA LYS A 161 8.16 8.76 -10.08
C LYS A 161 8.06 7.86 -11.30
N ALA A 162 8.23 6.55 -11.08
CA ALA A 162 8.01 5.53 -12.09
C ALA A 162 7.18 4.39 -11.48
N SER A 163 6.34 3.77 -12.28
CA SER A 163 5.69 2.50 -11.95
C SER A 163 5.77 1.53 -13.12
N PHE A 164 5.83 0.25 -12.79
CA PHE A 164 5.76 -0.84 -13.75
C PHE A 164 4.76 -1.87 -13.23
N ASP A 165 3.71 -2.09 -13.99
CA ASP A 165 2.67 -3.06 -13.73
C ASP A 165 2.79 -4.21 -14.74
N HIS A 166 2.80 -5.45 -14.26
CA HIS A 166 2.88 -6.66 -15.08
C HIS A 166 1.82 -7.65 -14.67
N ASN A 167 1.10 -8.21 -15.63
CA ASN A 167 0.13 -9.27 -15.41
C ASN A 167 0.19 -10.30 -16.54
N ASP A 168 0.67 -11.49 -16.19
CA ASP A 168 0.77 -12.68 -17.08
C ASP A 168 -0.18 -13.79 -16.60
N LEU A 169 -1.24 -13.46 -15.86
CA LEU A 169 -2.24 -14.44 -15.45
C LEU A 169 -3.30 -14.62 -16.54
N ASP A 170 -3.69 -15.90 -16.78
CA ASP A 170 -4.88 -16.20 -17.55
C ASP A 170 -6.12 -15.70 -16.79
N ARG A 171 -7.06 -15.15 -17.55
CA ARG A 171 -8.24 -14.46 -17.07
C ARG A 171 -9.13 -15.27 -16.14
N GLU A 172 -8.94 -15.17 -14.85
CA GLU A 172 -9.95 -15.58 -13.88
C GLU A 172 -10.15 -14.56 -12.75
N GLY A 173 -10.00 -13.26 -13.04
CA GLY A 173 -10.24 -12.22 -12.05
C GLY A 173 -9.98 -10.83 -12.59
N ASP A 174 -10.98 -9.96 -12.54
CA ASP A 174 -10.93 -8.56 -12.99
C ASP A 174 -10.27 -7.65 -11.92
N TRP A 175 -9.14 -8.03 -11.37
CA TRP A 175 -8.52 -7.32 -10.25
C TRP A 175 -7.21 -6.63 -10.54
N CYS A 176 -6.77 -6.61 -11.77
CA CYS A 176 -5.51 -5.97 -12.12
C CYS A 176 -5.51 -5.40 -13.52
N VAL A 177 -4.36 -4.87 -13.88
CA VAL A 177 -3.96 -4.58 -15.27
C VAL A 177 -4.49 -5.67 -16.19
N MET A 178 -4.98 -5.32 -17.35
CA MET A 178 -5.51 -6.27 -18.32
C MET A 178 -4.58 -7.47 -18.46
N PRO A 179 -5.10 -8.71 -18.32
CA PRO A 179 -4.30 -9.92 -18.41
C PRO A 179 -3.45 -9.97 -19.67
N GLY A 180 -2.21 -10.45 -19.55
CA GLY A 180 -1.27 -10.52 -20.66
C GLY A 180 -0.66 -9.18 -21.06
N THR A 181 -0.75 -8.15 -20.20
CA THR A 181 -0.19 -6.82 -20.47
C THR A 181 0.88 -6.43 -19.46
N SER A 182 1.76 -5.53 -19.91
CA SER A 182 2.69 -4.81 -19.05
C SER A 182 2.55 -3.32 -19.32
N MET A 183 2.55 -2.51 -18.28
CA MET A 183 2.40 -1.07 -18.40
C MET A 183 3.43 -0.34 -17.56
N GLY A 184 4.21 0.54 -18.20
CA GLY A 184 5.12 1.44 -17.51
C GLY A 184 4.59 2.87 -17.51
N ARG A 185 4.75 3.57 -16.40
CA ARG A 185 4.45 5.00 -16.28
C ARG A 185 5.66 5.70 -15.68
N VAL A 186 5.99 6.86 -16.21
CA VAL A 186 7.06 7.73 -15.68
C VAL A 186 6.55 9.15 -15.63
N GLY A 187 6.83 9.83 -14.53
CA GLY A 187 6.52 11.24 -14.35
C GLY A 187 7.57 11.94 -13.51
N CYS A 188 7.69 13.24 -13.70
CA CYS A 188 8.51 14.10 -12.85
C CYS A 188 7.77 15.39 -12.55
N GLY A 189 8.15 16.06 -11.47
CA GLY A 189 7.50 17.29 -11.08
C GLY A 189 8.34 18.12 -10.14
N VAL A 190 7.85 19.33 -9.92
CA VAL A 190 8.44 20.31 -9.01
C VAL A 190 7.35 20.75 -8.07
N GLU A 191 7.64 20.76 -6.77
CA GLU A 191 6.78 21.32 -5.73
C GLU A 191 7.41 22.61 -5.22
N TYR A 192 6.61 23.67 -5.22
CA TYR A 192 7.03 24.95 -4.69
C TYR A 192 6.11 25.39 -3.54
N PHE A 193 6.71 25.69 -2.39
CA PHE A 193 6.04 26.15 -1.18
C PHE A 193 6.33 27.64 -0.96
N PRO A 194 5.45 28.56 -1.39
CA PRO A 194 5.69 30.01 -1.26
C PRO A 194 5.75 30.47 0.19
N LEU A 195 4.98 29.82 1.08
CA LEU A 195 4.89 30.17 2.49
C LEU A 195 5.76 29.28 3.37
N ALA A 196 6.28 29.84 4.45
CA ALA A 196 7.15 29.12 5.39
C ALA A 196 6.42 27.98 6.13
N ASP A 197 5.14 28.14 6.37
CA ASP A 197 4.26 27.13 7.02
C ASP A 197 3.83 26.01 6.07
N LYS A 198 4.24 26.07 4.78
CA LYS A 198 3.89 25.11 3.71
C LYS A 198 2.37 24.92 3.51
N SER A 199 1.54 25.84 3.91
CA SER A 199 0.09 25.78 3.77
C SER A 199 -0.38 25.90 2.32
N ILE A 200 0.45 26.43 1.42
CA ILE A 200 0.23 26.50 -0.03
C ILE A 200 1.32 25.72 -0.74
N ARG A 201 0.90 24.81 -1.62
CA ARG A 201 1.78 24.06 -2.52
C ARG A 201 1.37 24.29 -3.96
N LEU A 202 2.32 24.62 -4.81
CA LEU A 202 2.18 24.70 -6.26
C LEU A 202 2.95 23.54 -6.88
N HIS A 203 2.32 22.81 -7.81
CA HIS A 203 2.91 21.69 -8.54
C HIS A 203 2.28 21.54 -9.94
#